data_d332636de68384d388e66c2bab57849c
#
_entry.id   d332636de68384d388e66c2bab57849c
#
_cell.length_a   1.000
_cell.length_b   1.000
_cell.length_c   1.000
_cell.angle_alpha   90.00
_cell.angle_beta   90.00
_cell.angle_gamma   90.00
#
_symmetry.space_group_name_H-M   'P 1'
#
loop_
_entity.id
_entity.type
_entity.pdbx_description
1 polymer ?
#
loop_
_entity_poly.entity_id
_entity_poly.type
_entity_poly.pdbx_seq_one_letter_code
_entity_poly.pdbx_strand_id
1 'polypeptide(L)'
;MREYDIIAIGGGSGGIATMNRAGEHGAKAAVIEEKKLGGTCVNLGCVPKKIMWYGAQIAESIHKYGPDYGFTITDNEFDYATLRKNREAYIDRARSSYDGSFKRNGVDLIEGRAEFVDAHTVRVNGELIHAKHIVIATGAHPHIPAIPGAELGGSSDDVFAWEEFPESVAILGAGYIAVELAGVLHTLGVQTDLFVRRERPLRGFDSYIVESLVQEMENTGLNLHTHKVPAKLEETEQGITIYFEDGSTHTASQVIWATGRRPNVQGLQLEKAGVTLNEHGFVQVDEYQNTVVDGIYALGDVTGEKELTPVAIKAGRTLSERLFNGKINAKMDYSNIPTVVFSHPAIGTVGLTEEEAIKQYGQENIKVYTSKFASMYSAVTSHRQEARFKLVTAGADEKVVGLHGIGYGVDEMIQGFAVAIKMGATKADFDATVAIHPTGSEEFVTMR
;
A
#
# COMPACT_ATOMS: atom_id res chain seq x y z
N MET A 1 -0.62 16.11 35.57
CA MET A 1 0.00 16.04 34.24
C MET A 1 0.81 14.76 34.20
N ARG A 2 0.62 13.90 33.21
CA ARG A 2 1.46 12.70 33.01
C ARG A 2 2.73 13.11 32.27
N GLU A 3 3.83 12.43 32.56
CA GLU A 3 5.13 12.70 31.93
C GLU A 3 5.70 11.44 31.29
N TYR A 4 6.22 11.58 30.05
CA TYR A 4 6.84 10.52 29.26
C TYR A 4 8.17 10.97 28.68
N ASP A 5 9.04 10.03 28.36
CA ASP A 5 10.22 10.33 27.54
C ASP A 5 9.83 10.52 26.08
N ILE A 6 8.88 9.69 25.60
CA ILE A 6 8.37 9.76 24.21
C ILE A 6 6.90 9.36 24.13
N ILE A 7 6.14 10.06 23.29
CA ILE A 7 4.76 9.67 22.92
C ILE A 7 4.61 9.64 21.40
N ALA A 8 3.71 8.76 20.92
CA ALA A 8 3.23 8.79 19.53
C ALA A 8 1.78 9.23 19.49
N ILE A 9 1.46 10.17 18.62
CA ILE A 9 0.10 10.53 18.25
C ILE A 9 -0.25 9.69 17.04
N GLY A 10 -1.08 8.66 17.24
CA GLY A 10 -1.48 7.65 16.27
C GLY A 10 -0.94 6.26 16.60
N GLY A 11 -1.86 5.32 16.79
CA GLY A 11 -1.61 3.89 17.06
C GLY A 11 -1.61 3.04 15.80
N GLY A 12 -1.14 3.59 14.67
CA GLY A 12 -0.86 2.86 13.46
C GLY A 12 0.52 2.20 13.48
N SER A 13 0.91 1.62 12.35
CA SER A 13 2.15 0.83 12.21
C SER A 13 3.40 1.59 12.64
N GLY A 14 3.51 2.87 12.29
CA GLY A 14 4.65 3.70 12.65
C GLY A 14 4.71 4.01 14.15
N GLY A 15 3.59 4.48 14.73
CA GLY A 15 3.52 4.83 16.15
C GLY A 15 3.77 3.63 17.06
N ILE A 16 3.10 2.49 16.79
CA ILE A 16 3.31 1.24 17.53
C ILE A 16 4.77 0.77 17.46
N ALA A 17 5.36 0.78 16.27
CA ALA A 17 6.74 0.31 16.10
C ALA A 17 7.75 1.22 16.80
N THR A 18 7.51 2.53 16.77
CA THR A 18 8.36 3.52 17.45
C THR A 18 8.31 3.33 18.97
N MET A 19 7.11 3.26 19.54
CA MET A 19 6.95 3.19 20.99
C MET A 19 7.43 1.84 21.56
N ASN A 20 7.12 0.72 20.88
CA ASN A 20 7.67 -0.56 21.30
C ASN A 20 9.20 -0.55 21.27
N ARG A 21 9.84 0.01 20.24
CA ARG A 21 11.29 0.07 20.15
C ARG A 21 11.91 1.01 21.19
N ALA A 22 11.26 2.13 21.49
CA ALA A 22 11.68 3.02 22.58
C ALA A 22 11.58 2.34 23.95
N GLY A 23 10.48 1.63 24.23
CA GLY A 23 10.28 0.85 25.44
C GLY A 23 11.31 -0.28 25.61
N GLU A 24 11.68 -0.99 24.53
CA GLU A 24 12.77 -1.98 24.53
C GLU A 24 14.11 -1.37 25.00
N HIS A 25 14.31 -0.07 24.76
CA HIS A 25 15.49 0.67 25.23
C HIS A 25 15.27 1.37 26.59
N GLY A 26 14.19 1.06 27.29
CA GLY A 26 13.91 1.55 28.65
C GLY A 26 13.27 2.94 28.71
N ALA A 27 12.85 3.52 27.61
CA ALA A 27 12.13 4.78 27.61
C ALA A 27 10.70 4.60 28.16
N LYS A 28 10.24 5.56 28.95
CA LYS A 28 8.84 5.64 29.35
C LYS A 28 8.02 6.15 28.16
N ALA A 29 7.30 5.26 27.49
CA ALA A 29 6.66 5.50 26.21
C ALA A 29 5.14 5.35 26.29
N ALA A 30 4.39 6.10 25.46
CA ALA A 30 2.96 5.92 25.29
C ALA A 30 2.52 6.10 23.83
N VAL A 31 1.45 5.37 23.46
CA VAL A 31 0.71 5.56 22.21
C VAL A 31 -0.61 6.24 22.54
N ILE A 32 -0.95 7.30 21.81
CA ILE A 32 -2.26 7.95 21.88
C ILE A 32 -3.03 7.56 20.62
N GLU A 33 -4.20 6.93 20.76
CA GLU A 33 -5.01 6.48 19.62
C GLU A 33 -6.49 6.82 19.84
N GLU A 34 -7.11 7.44 18.84
CA GLU A 34 -8.52 7.82 18.90
C GLU A 34 -9.49 6.72 18.43
N LYS A 35 -8.97 5.72 17.69
CA LYS A 35 -9.75 4.63 17.09
C LYS A 35 -9.23 3.27 17.56
N LYS A 36 -9.08 2.32 16.64
CA LYS A 36 -8.58 0.98 16.91
C LYS A 36 -7.08 0.90 16.64
N LEU A 37 -6.31 0.27 17.54
CA LEU A 37 -4.90 -0.02 17.32
C LEU A 37 -4.66 -0.77 15.99
N GLY A 38 -3.48 -0.54 15.41
CA GLY A 38 -3.06 -1.13 14.14
C GLY A 38 -3.24 -0.20 12.93
N GLY A 39 -3.99 0.90 13.10
CA GLY A 39 -4.22 1.90 12.06
C GLY A 39 -4.88 1.33 10.79
N THR A 40 -4.72 2.02 9.67
CA THR A 40 -5.29 1.62 8.37
C THR A 40 -4.84 0.23 7.95
N CYS A 41 -3.56 -0.11 8.08
CA CYS A 41 -3.01 -1.39 7.60
C CYS A 41 -3.76 -2.59 8.17
N VAL A 42 -3.98 -2.64 9.48
CA VAL A 42 -4.60 -3.80 10.13
C VAL A 42 -6.12 -3.77 9.98
N ASN A 43 -6.73 -2.60 10.08
CA ASN A 43 -8.19 -2.49 10.19
C ASN A 43 -8.90 -2.30 8.84
N LEU A 44 -8.32 -1.51 7.92
CA LEU A 44 -8.99 -1.00 6.71
C LEU A 44 -8.05 -0.97 5.49
N GLY A 45 -7.02 -1.80 5.44
CA GLY A 45 -6.01 -1.74 4.38
C GLY A 45 -5.37 -3.09 4.08
N CYS A 46 -4.06 -3.18 4.35
CA CYS A 46 -3.23 -4.33 3.94
C CYS A 46 -3.79 -5.67 4.36
N VAL A 47 -4.21 -5.82 5.63
CA VAL A 47 -4.68 -7.09 6.18
C VAL A 47 -6.00 -7.52 5.58
N PRO A 48 -7.10 -6.74 5.69
CA PRO A 48 -8.37 -7.15 5.09
C PRO A 48 -8.27 -7.33 3.58
N LYS A 49 -7.53 -6.47 2.87
CA LYS A 49 -7.32 -6.56 1.44
C LYS A 49 -6.60 -7.84 1.04
N LYS A 50 -5.49 -8.20 1.72
CA LYS A 50 -4.71 -9.40 1.38
C LYS A 50 -5.52 -10.68 1.63
N ILE A 51 -6.37 -10.72 2.66
CA ILE A 51 -7.27 -11.85 2.91
C ILE A 51 -8.30 -11.97 1.76
N MET A 52 -8.89 -10.87 1.32
CA MET A 52 -9.82 -10.87 0.19
C MET A 52 -9.12 -11.25 -1.12
N TRP A 53 -7.89 -10.79 -1.33
CA TRP A 53 -7.07 -11.16 -2.49
C TRP A 53 -6.77 -12.66 -2.54
N TYR A 54 -6.46 -13.30 -1.41
CA TYR A 54 -6.34 -14.76 -1.37
C TYR A 54 -7.67 -15.46 -1.65
N GLY A 55 -8.80 -14.90 -1.17
CA GLY A 55 -10.13 -15.39 -1.54
C GLY A 55 -10.35 -15.36 -3.05
N ALA A 56 -9.95 -14.26 -3.70
CA ALA A 56 -10.01 -14.10 -5.15
C ALA A 56 -9.08 -15.11 -5.88
N GLN A 57 -7.86 -15.31 -5.40
CA GLN A 57 -6.95 -16.34 -5.97
C GLN A 57 -7.50 -17.76 -5.86
N ILE A 58 -8.17 -18.08 -4.76
CA ILE A 58 -8.84 -19.36 -4.61
C ILE A 58 -9.99 -19.49 -5.63
N ALA A 59 -10.80 -18.44 -5.80
CA ALA A 59 -11.86 -18.42 -6.80
C ALA A 59 -11.30 -18.61 -8.23
N GLU A 60 -10.21 -17.91 -8.60
CA GLU A 60 -9.53 -18.16 -9.89
C GLU A 60 -9.06 -19.62 -10.02
N SER A 61 -8.47 -20.18 -8.98
CA SER A 61 -8.00 -21.56 -9.00
C SER A 61 -9.15 -22.54 -9.22
N ILE A 62 -10.31 -22.29 -8.63
CA ILE A 62 -11.51 -23.13 -8.75
C ILE A 62 -12.14 -22.97 -10.14
N HIS A 63 -12.42 -21.74 -10.56
CA HIS A 63 -13.27 -21.48 -11.72
C HIS A 63 -12.49 -21.37 -13.04
N LYS A 64 -11.27 -20.82 -12.98
CA LYS A 64 -10.48 -20.46 -14.16
C LYS A 64 -9.48 -21.55 -14.54
N TYR A 65 -8.78 -22.14 -13.56
CA TYR A 65 -7.68 -23.07 -13.81
C TYR A 65 -8.04 -24.53 -13.50
N GLY A 66 -8.82 -24.78 -12.46
CA GLY A 66 -9.13 -26.12 -11.96
C GLY A 66 -9.73 -27.08 -13.00
N PRO A 67 -10.69 -26.65 -13.85
CA PRO A 67 -11.26 -27.52 -14.88
C PRO A 67 -10.22 -28.12 -15.84
N ASP A 68 -9.24 -27.33 -16.27
CA ASP A 68 -8.18 -27.78 -17.19
C ASP A 68 -7.16 -28.70 -16.50
N TYR A 69 -7.08 -28.68 -15.16
CA TYR A 69 -6.33 -29.63 -14.35
C TYR A 69 -7.14 -30.91 -14.02
N GLY A 70 -8.36 -31.04 -14.55
CA GLY A 70 -9.20 -32.21 -14.38
C GLY A 70 -10.09 -32.16 -13.14
N PHE A 71 -10.22 -31.07 -12.45
CA PHE A 71 -11.14 -30.93 -11.33
C PHE A 71 -12.56 -30.60 -11.84
N THR A 72 -13.53 -31.42 -11.42
CA THR A 72 -14.96 -31.16 -11.60
C THR A 72 -15.51 -30.62 -10.28
N ILE A 73 -15.94 -29.39 -10.26
CA ILE A 73 -16.46 -28.72 -9.06
C ILE A 73 -17.93 -28.43 -9.32
N THR A 74 -18.81 -29.13 -8.60
CA THR A 74 -20.27 -29.06 -8.80
C THR A 74 -20.98 -28.08 -7.91
N ASP A 75 -20.47 -27.84 -6.67
CA ASP A 75 -21.02 -26.91 -5.71
C ASP A 75 -19.91 -25.93 -5.31
N ASN A 76 -19.90 -24.75 -5.92
CA ASN A 76 -18.85 -23.76 -5.79
C ASN A 76 -19.40 -22.36 -5.48
N GLU A 77 -20.46 -22.31 -4.66
CA GLU A 77 -21.01 -21.02 -4.20
C GLU A 77 -19.98 -20.30 -3.30
N PHE A 78 -19.78 -19.01 -3.60
CA PHE A 78 -18.95 -18.14 -2.78
C PHE A 78 -19.83 -17.45 -1.72
N ASP A 79 -19.56 -17.73 -0.45
CA ASP A 79 -20.20 -17.07 0.68
C ASP A 79 -19.30 -15.96 1.25
N TYR A 80 -19.60 -14.71 0.89
CA TYR A 80 -18.88 -13.55 1.39
C TYR A 80 -19.01 -13.39 2.91
N ALA A 81 -20.14 -13.75 3.53
CA ALA A 81 -20.34 -13.66 4.97
C ALA A 81 -19.34 -14.53 5.73
N THR A 82 -19.04 -15.72 5.24
CA THR A 82 -18.00 -16.59 5.80
C THR A 82 -16.60 -16.00 5.66
N LEU A 83 -16.24 -15.46 4.48
CA LEU A 83 -14.94 -14.80 4.29
C LEU A 83 -14.82 -13.58 5.23
N ARG A 84 -15.84 -12.73 5.28
CA ARG A 84 -15.91 -11.55 6.17
C ARG A 84 -15.72 -11.95 7.63
N LYS A 85 -16.48 -12.92 8.13
CA LYS A 85 -16.37 -13.42 9.51
C LYS A 85 -14.94 -13.86 9.86
N ASN A 86 -14.30 -14.64 8.98
CA ASN A 86 -12.95 -15.12 9.21
C ASN A 86 -11.90 -13.99 9.12
N ARG A 87 -12.10 -13.04 8.22
CA ARG A 87 -11.29 -11.82 8.08
C ARG A 87 -11.34 -10.98 9.37
N GLU A 88 -12.54 -10.69 9.88
CA GLU A 88 -12.71 -9.92 11.11
C GLU A 88 -12.07 -10.65 12.32
N ALA A 89 -12.28 -11.95 12.45
CA ALA A 89 -11.65 -12.74 13.50
C ALA A 89 -10.11 -12.71 13.43
N TYR A 90 -9.53 -12.67 12.23
CA TYR A 90 -8.09 -12.50 12.06
C TYR A 90 -7.63 -11.10 12.49
N ILE A 91 -8.35 -10.05 12.09
CA ILE A 91 -8.06 -8.66 12.45
C ILE A 91 -8.11 -8.48 13.98
N ASP A 92 -9.11 -9.07 14.65
CA ASP A 92 -9.24 -9.02 16.10
C ASP A 92 -8.04 -9.67 16.81
N ARG A 93 -7.60 -10.83 16.32
CA ARG A 93 -6.38 -11.48 16.84
C ARG A 93 -5.12 -10.63 16.61
N ALA A 94 -5.00 -10.02 15.43
CA ALA A 94 -3.88 -9.15 15.13
C ALA A 94 -3.83 -7.92 16.06
N ARG A 95 -4.98 -7.30 16.32
CA ARG A 95 -5.09 -6.19 17.30
C ARG A 95 -4.72 -6.63 18.71
N SER A 96 -5.26 -7.74 19.18
CA SER A 96 -4.97 -8.26 20.53
C SER A 96 -3.49 -8.57 20.74
N SER A 97 -2.72 -8.80 19.68
CA SER A 97 -1.26 -9.03 19.81
C SER A 97 -0.50 -7.78 20.27
N TYR A 98 -1.05 -6.58 20.00
CA TYR A 98 -0.41 -5.32 20.43
C TYR A 98 -0.43 -5.14 21.95
N ASP A 99 -1.49 -5.55 22.64
CA ASP A 99 -1.58 -5.49 24.11
C ASP A 99 -0.44 -6.26 24.76
N GLY A 100 -0.14 -7.46 24.24
CA GLY A 100 0.98 -8.26 24.71
C GLY A 100 2.33 -7.59 24.48
N SER A 101 2.53 -6.91 23.34
CA SER A 101 3.78 -6.21 23.04
C SER A 101 3.95 -4.95 23.90
N PHE A 102 2.90 -4.17 24.09
CA PHE A 102 2.91 -2.99 24.95
C PHE A 102 3.23 -3.36 26.39
N LYS A 103 2.58 -4.39 26.91
CA LYS A 103 2.86 -4.88 28.29
C LYS A 103 4.32 -5.34 28.46
N ARG A 104 4.89 -6.04 27.48
CA ARG A 104 6.30 -6.48 27.55
C ARG A 104 7.28 -5.32 27.54
N ASN A 105 6.97 -4.29 26.74
CA ASN A 105 7.88 -3.17 26.50
C ASN A 105 7.58 -1.94 27.37
N GLY A 106 6.63 -2.04 28.31
CA GLY A 106 6.27 -0.93 29.21
C GLY A 106 5.67 0.28 28.48
N VAL A 107 4.91 0.05 27.38
CA VAL A 107 4.26 1.10 26.61
C VAL A 107 2.83 1.28 27.10
N ASP A 108 2.46 2.50 27.47
CA ASP A 108 1.10 2.84 27.83
C ASP A 108 0.23 3.10 26.58
N LEU A 109 -1.02 2.64 26.60
CA LEU A 109 -2.04 3.04 25.64
C LEU A 109 -2.92 4.12 26.27
N ILE A 110 -3.09 5.24 25.57
CA ILE A 110 -3.98 6.34 25.96
C ILE A 110 -5.03 6.49 24.86
N GLU A 111 -6.24 6.06 25.16
CA GLU A 111 -7.36 6.18 24.22
C GLU A 111 -7.88 7.61 24.17
N GLY A 112 -7.98 8.19 23.00
CA GLY A 112 -8.51 9.51 22.76
C GLY A 112 -7.79 10.28 21.67
N ARG A 113 -8.33 11.45 21.35
CA ARG A 113 -7.77 12.34 20.34
C ARG A 113 -6.83 13.33 20.99
N ALA A 114 -5.60 13.41 20.45
CA ALA A 114 -4.60 14.36 20.91
C ALA A 114 -4.72 15.68 20.15
N GLU A 115 -4.48 16.79 20.85
CA GLU A 115 -4.22 18.11 20.29
C GLU A 115 -3.01 18.75 20.97
N PHE A 116 -2.15 19.44 20.23
CA PHE A 116 -1.03 20.17 20.81
C PHE A 116 -1.52 21.38 21.62
N VAL A 117 -0.90 21.58 22.76
CA VAL A 117 -1.02 22.79 23.60
C VAL A 117 0.20 23.65 23.42
N ASP A 118 1.36 23.03 23.36
CA ASP A 118 2.68 23.61 23.04
C ASP A 118 3.60 22.54 22.43
N ALA A 119 4.89 22.83 22.23
CA ALA A 119 5.86 21.93 21.60
C ALA A 119 6.11 20.61 22.38
N HIS A 120 5.79 20.55 23.66
CA HIS A 120 6.06 19.38 24.53
C HIS A 120 4.82 18.88 25.26
N THR A 121 3.67 19.50 25.05
CA THR A 121 2.43 19.18 25.77
C THR A 121 1.29 18.95 24.79
N VAL A 122 0.62 17.83 24.94
CA VAL A 122 -0.62 17.52 24.26
C VAL A 122 -1.78 17.38 25.26
N ARG A 123 -3.00 17.63 24.78
CA ARG A 123 -4.23 17.39 25.54
C ARG A 123 -4.94 16.19 24.96
N VAL A 124 -5.37 15.26 25.82
CA VAL A 124 -6.20 14.10 25.46
C VAL A 124 -7.33 14.00 26.47
N ASN A 125 -8.58 14.03 26.02
CA ASN A 125 -9.78 13.95 26.89
C ASN A 125 -9.73 14.95 28.07
N GLY A 126 -9.19 16.16 27.85
CA GLY A 126 -9.05 17.19 28.88
C GLY A 126 -7.80 17.06 29.78
N GLU A 127 -7.10 15.94 29.75
CA GLU A 127 -5.86 15.72 30.51
C GLU A 127 -4.63 16.22 29.73
N LEU A 128 -3.69 16.87 30.42
CA LEU A 128 -2.43 17.30 29.86
C LEU A 128 -1.36 16.22 30.02
N ILE A 129 -0.68 15.91 28.91
CA ILE A 129 0.40 14.93 28.82
C ILE A 129 1.64 15.65 28.30
N HIS A 130 2.72 15.58 29.08
CA HIS A 130 4.02 16.16 28.71
C HIS A 130 4.97 15.06 28.23
N ALA A 131 5.73 15.33 27.17
CA ALA A 131 6.77 14.43 26.68
C ALA A 131 7.98 15.19 26.17
N LYS A 132 9.18 14.62 26.37
CA LYS A 132 10.42 15.17 25.80
C LYS A 132 10.43 15.04 24.27
N HIS A 133 9.88 13.93 23.76
CA HIS A 133 9.80 13.63 22.35
C HIS A 133 8.35 13.31 21.95
N ILE A 134 7.86 13.91 20.88
CA ILE A 134 6.53 13.67 20.35
C ILE A 134 6.63 13.23 18.89
N VAL A 135 6.00 12.11 18.54
CA VAL A 135 6.00 11.55 17.18
C VAL A 135 4.61 11.69 16.61
N ILE A 136 4.47 12.44 15.52
CA ILE A 136 3.24 12.54 14.74
C ILE A 136 3.20 11.35 13.77
N ALA A 137 2.33 10.37 14.04
CA ALA A 137 2.18 9.14 13.26
C ALA A 137 0.71 8.88 12.92
N THR A 138 -0.04 9.93 12.67
CA THR A 138 -1.49 9.93 12.46
C THR A 138 -1.93 9.37 11.11
N GLY A 139 -0.98 9.14 10.19
CA GLY A 139 -1.26 8.54 8.89
C GLY A 139 -2.04 9.45 7.95
N ALA A 140 -2.83 8.84 7.06
CA ALA A 140 -3.63 9.52 6.07
C ALA A 140 -5.01 8.85 5.93
N HIS A 141 -5.96 9.55 5.28
CA HIS A 141 -7.30 9.07 4.95
C HIS A 141 -7.57 9.16 3.44
N PRO A 142 -8.55 8.41 2.90
CA PRO A 142 -8.93 8.51 1.50
C PRO A 142 -9.35 9.94 1.11
N HIS A 143 -8.95 10.37 -0.08
CA HIS A 143 -9.35 11.66 -0.63
C HIS A 143 -10.63 11.52 -1.47
N ILE A 144 -11.68 12.24 -1.08
CA ILE A 144 -12.91 12.38 -1.84
C ILE A 144 -12.85 13.74 -2.56
N PRO A 145 -13.03 13.79 -3.90
CA PRO A 145 -12.95 15.05 -4.64
C PRO A 145 -14.14 15.97 -4.31
N ALA A 146 -13.91 17.28 -4.38
CA ALA A 146 -14.94 18.29 -4.11
C ALA A 146 -15.77 18.56 -5.39
N ILE A 147 -16.58 17.57 -5.81
CA ILE A 147 -17.53 17.69 -6.92
C ILE A 147 -18.95 17.44 -6.40
N PRO A 148 -20.01 17.95 -7.08
CA PRO A 148 -21.39 17.74 -6.66
C PRO A 148 -21.73 16.24 -6.56
N GLY A 149 -22.37 15.84 -5.44
CA GLY A 149 -22.76 14.46 -5.18
C GLY A 149 -21.63 13.50 -4.81
N ALA A 150 -20.40 13.98 -4.57
CA ALA A 150 -19.27 13.14 -4.23
C ALA A 150 -19.50 12.30 -2.95
N GLU A 151 -20.34 12.78 -2.04
CA GLU A 151 -20.78 12.11 -0.81
C GLU A 151 -21.61 10.84 -1.05
N LEU A 152 -22.16 10.65 -2.23
CA LEU A 152 -22.86 9.43 -2.64
C LEU A 152 -21.91 8.26 -2.85
N GLY A 153 -20.63 8.54 -3.14
CA GLY A 153 -19.58 7.53 -3.27
C GLY A 153 -18.89 7.27 -1.93
N GLY A 154 -18.57 5.99 -1.69
CA GLY A 154 -17.73 5.56 -0.59
C GLY A 154 -16.23 5.64 -0.92
N SER A 155 -15.41 5.20 0.01
CA SER A 155 -13.95 5.08 -0.11
C SER A 155 -13.51 3.62 -0.02
N SER A 156 -12.19 3.37 -0.11
CA SER A 156 -11.63 2.04 0.16
C SER A 156 -11.98 1.50 1.56
N ASP A 157 -12.17 2.38 2.53
CA ASP A 157 -12.48 1.99 3.90
C ASP A 157 -13.89 1.37 3.99
N ASP A 158 -14.84 1.90 3.20
CA ASP A 158 -16.22 1.45 3.14
C ASP A 158 -16.36 0.04 2.53
N VAL A 159 -15.51 -0.32 1.57
CA VAL A 159 -15.50 -1.66 0.95
C VAL A 159 -15.33 -2.76 2.02
N PHE A 160 -14.49 -2.52 3.01
CA PHE A 160 -14.26 -3.51 4.08
C PHE A 160 -15.40 -3.57 5.12
N ALA A 161 -16.27 -2.56 5.13
CA ALA A 161 -17.46 -2.53 5.99
C ALA A 161 -18.69 -3.21 5.38
N TRP A 162 -18.72 -3.48 4.07
CA TRP A 162 -19.85 -4.12 3.41
C TRP A 162 -20.23 -5.44 4.07
N GLU A 163 -21.53 -5.64 4.25
CA GLU A 163 -22.10 -6.90 4.78
C GLU A 163 -22.35 -7.91 3.67
N GLU A 164 -22.71 -7.42 2.50
CA GLU A 164 -22.95 -8.15 1.26
C GLU A 164 -22.25 -7.42 0.12
N PHE A 165 -21.91 -8.16 -0.94
CA PHE A 165 -21.38 -7.53 -2.14
C PHE A 165 -22.49 -6.80 -2.90
N PRO A 166 -22.20 -5.59 -3.43
CA PRO A 166 -23.12 -4.93 -4.33
C PRO A 166 -23.21 -5.68 -5.67
N GLU A 167 -24.30 -5.48 -6.40
CA GLU A 167 -24.46 -6.03 -7.74
C GLU A 167 -23.38 -5.49 -8.69
N SER A 168 -23.10 -4.19 -8.60
CA SER A 168 -22.09 -3.53 -9.43
C SER A 168 -21.34 -2.45 -8.66
N VAL A 169 -20.08 -2.20 -9.06
CA VAL A 169 -19.24 -1.16 -8.47
C VAL A 169 -18.46 -0.40 -9.55
N ALA A 170 -18.49 0.92 -9.47
CA ALA A 170 -17.63 1.80 -10.24
C ALA A 170 -16.49 2.31 -9.35
N ILE A 171 -15.24 1.97 -9.68
CA ILE A 171 -14.06 2.41 -8.94
C ILE A 171 -13.39 3.55 -9.68
N LEU A 172 -13.30 4.71 -9.04
CA LEU A 172 -12.71 5.93 -9.59
C LEU A 172 -11.31 6.13 -9.03
N GLY A 173 -10.28 5.87 -9.83
CA GLY A 173 -8.89 5.99 -9.44
C GLY A 173 -7.93 5.18 -10.31
N ALA A 174 -6.65 5.53 -10.29
CA ALA A 174 -5.62 4.90 -11.11
C ALA A 174 -4.43 4.35 -10.30
N GLY A 175 -4.49 4.45 -8.96
CA GLY A 175 -3.46 3.96 -8.06
C GLY A 175 -3.60 2.47 -7.71
N TYR A 176 -2.67 1.97 -6.91
CA TYR A 176 -2.65 0.57 -6.51
C TYR A 176 -3.92 0.15 -5.75
N ILE A 177 -4.52 1.03 -4.92
CA ILE A 177 -5.77 0.75 -4.20
C ILE A 177 -6.91 0.46 -5.19
N ALA A 178 -7.05 1.30 -6.24
CA ALA A 178 -8.07 1.12 -7.25
C ALA A 178 -7.92 -0.20 -7.99
N VAL A 179 -6.70 -0.50 -8.45
CA VAL A 179 -6.38 -1.73 -9.19
C VAL A 179 -6.58 -2.98 -8.36
N GLU A 180 -6.15 -2.97 -7.09
CA GLU A 180 -6.29 -4.10 -6.19
C GLU A 180 -7.75 -4.39 -5.85
N LEU A 181 -8.53 -3.36 -5.52
CA LEU A 181 -9.96 -3.52 -5.24
C LEU A 181 -10.74 -3.97 -6.47
N ALA A 182 -10.44 -3.38 -7.65
CA ALA A 182 -11.08 -3.79 -8.89
C ALA A 182 -10.83 -5.26 -9.21
N GLY A 183 -9.58 -5.73 -9.12
CA GLY A 183 -9.23 -7.13 -9.35
C GLY A 183 -9.90 -8.08 -8.37
N VAL A 184 -9.88 -7.76 -7.09
CA VAL A 184 -10.51 -8.59 -6.03
C VAL A 184 -12.02 -8.69 -6.23
N LEU A 185 -12.71 -7.56 -6.39
CA LEU A 185 -14.17 -7.54 -6.50
C LEU A 185 -14.65 -8.21 -7.78
N HIS A 186 -14.00 -7.93 -8.91
CA HIS A 186 -14.27 -8.58 -10.18
C HIS A 186 -14.12 -10.11 -10.09
N THR A 187 -13.00 -10.58 -9.53
CA THR A 187 -12.71 -12.02 -9.41
C THR A 187 -13.68 -12.73 -8.46
N LEU A 188 -14.20 -12.03 -7.45
CA LEU A 188 -15.21 -12.56 -6.51
C LEU A 188 -16.66 -12.38 -7.03
N GLY A 189 -16.85 -11.98 -8.29
CA GLY A 189 -18.14 -11.99 -8.98
C GLY A 189 -18.93 -10.68 -8.95
N VAL A 190 -18.36 -9.57 -8.47
CA VAL A 190 -18.99 -8.25 -8.54
C VAL A 190 -18.78 -7.67 -9.94
N GLN A 191 -19.84 -7.17 -10.59
CA GLN A 191 -19.71 -6.41 -11.83
C GLN A 191 -18.88 -5.15 -11.54
N THR A 192 -17.66 -5.09 -12.08
CA THR A 192 -16.68 -4.07 -11.69
C THR A 192 -16.20 -3.27 -12.89
N ASP A 193 -16.29 -1.96 -12.78
CA ASP A 193 -15.81 -0.98 -13.75
C ASP A 193 -14.74 -0.10 -13.10
N LEU A 194 -13.54 -0.03 -13.73
CA LEU A 194 -12.41 0.79 -13.26
C LEU A 194 -12.26 2.02 -14.17
N PHE A 195 -12.42 3.21 -13.58
CA PHE A 195 -12.30 4.48 -14.30
C PHE A 195 -11.01 5.18 -13.98
N VAL A 196 -10.19 5.45 -14.98
CA VAL A 196 -8.91 6.14 -14.82
C VAL A 196 -8.88 7.45 -15.62
N ARG A 197 -8.34 8.49 -15.02
CA ARG A 197 -8.30 9.84 -15.59
C ARG A 197 -7.40 9.96 -16.83
N ARG A 198 -6.41 9.10 -16.96
CA ARG A 198 -5.40 9.13 -18.01
C ARG A 198 -5.49 7.87 -18.87
N GLU A 199 -4.49 7.67 -19.72
CA GLU A 199 -4.37 6.56 -20.68
C GLU A 199 -4.25 5.16 -20.05
N ARG A 200 -3.74 5.08 -18.78
CA ARG A 200 -3.54 3.81 -18.08
C ARG A 200 -3.54 3.97 -16.56
N PRO A 201 -3.81 2.91 -15.80
CA PRO A 201 -3.56 2.88 -14.35
C PRO A 201 -2.05 2.82 -14.04
N LEU A 202 -1.67 2.90 -12.76
CA LEU A 202 -0.33 2.66 -12.24
C LEU A 202 0.79 3.40 -12.99
N ARG A 203 0.59 4.68 -13.34
CA ARG A 203 1.54 5.45 -14.16
C ARG A 203 2.95 5.58 -13.55
N GLY A 204 3.11 5.44 -12.24
CA GLY A 204 4.39 5.42 -11.55
C GLY A 204 5.09 4.07 -11.58
N PHE A 205 4.54 3.07 -12.29
CA PHE A 205 5.14 1.76 -12.49
C PHE A 205 5.65 1.63 -13.92
N ASP A 206 6.60 0.71 -14.13
CA ASP A 206 7.20 0.48 -15.43
C ASP A 206 6.12 0.11 -16.48
N SER A 207 6.18 0.78 -17.65
CA SER A 207 5.14 0.67 -18.70
C SER A 207 5.02 -0.75 -19.22
N TYR A 208 6.14 -1.46 -19.45
CA TYR A 208 6.16 -2.83 -19.95
C TYR A 208 5.36 -3.81 -19.07
N ILE A 209 5.40 -3.58 -17.76
CA ILE A 209 4.66 -4.40 -16.78
C ILE A 209 3.19 -4.02 -16.74
N VAL A 210 2.89 -2.71 -16.75
CA VAL A 210 1.50 -2.22 -16.68
C VAL A 210 0.70 -2.57 -17.93
N GLU A 211 1.32 -2.58 -19.12
CA GLU A 211 0.70 -3.05 -20.36
C GLU A 211 0.20 -4.50 -20.25
N SER A 212 0.99 -5.38 -19.61
CA SER A 212 0.57 -6.77 -19.38
C SER A 212 -0.63 -6.84 -18.44
N LEU A 213 -0.67 -6.00 -17.39
CA LEU A 213 -1.82 -5.93 -16.50
C LEU A 213 -3.08 -5.47 -17.24
N VAL A 214 -2.99 -4.42 -18.06
CA VAL A 214 -4.13 -3.92 -18.83
C VAL A 214 -4.66 -4.99 -19.79
N GLN A 215 -3.77 -5.70 -20.47
CA GLN A 215 -4.14 -6.81 -21.34
C GLN A 215 -4.86 -7.94 -20.56
N GLU A 216 -4.39 -8.24 -19.34
CA GLU A 216 -5.04 -9.26 -18.52
C GLU A 216 -6.40 -8.80 -18.00
N MET A 217 -6.57 -7.52 -17.67
CA MET A 217 -7.89 -6.96 -17.34
C MET A 217 -8.88 -7.16 -18.48
N GLU A 218 -8.47 -6.88 -19.73
CA GLU A 218 -9.29 -7.12 -20.92
C GLU A 218 -9.60 -8.61 -21.10
N ASN A 219 -8.60 -9.49 -20.98
CA ASN A 219 -8.76 -10.94 -21.14
C ASN A 219 -9.72 -11.55 -20.11
N THR A 220 -9.80 -10.97 -18.91
CA THR A 220 -10.68 -11.44 -17.83
C THR A 220 -12.04 -10.75 -17.81
N GLY A 221 -12.24 -9.72 -18.65
CA GLY A 221 -13.49 -8.98 -18.74
C GLY A 221 -13.68 -7.93 -17.64
N LEU A 222 -12.60 -7.54 -16.95
CA LEU A 222 -12.64 -6.37 -16.07
C LEU A 222 -12.67 -5.11 -16.95
N ASN A 223 -13.72 -4.30 -16.83
CA ASN A 223 -13.91 -3.13 -17.66
C ASN A 223 -13.00 -1.98 -17.22
N LEU A 224 -12.01 -1.64 -18.05
CA LEU A 224 -11.14 -0.48 -17.85
C LEU A 224 -11.58 0.68 -18.75
N HIS A 225 -11.96 1.80 -18.15
CA HIS A 225 -12.34 3.03 -18.84
C HIS A 225 -11.27 4.10 -18.65
N THR A 226 -10.59 4.46 -19.73
CA THR A 226 -9.54 5.48 -19.71
C THR A 226 -10.08 6.86 -20.07
N HIS A 227 -9.30 7.93 -19.73
CA HIS A 227 -9.65 9.33 -19.99
C HIS A 227 -11.00 9.76 -19.38
N LYS A 228 -11.39 9.17 -18.25
CA LYS A 228 -12.64 9.44 -17.55
C LYS A 228 -12.40 10.32 -16.32
N VAL A 229 -12.89 11.55 -16.37
CA VAL A 229 -12.83 12.52 -15.27
C VAL A 229 -14.25 12.73 -14.75
N PRO A 230 -14.56 12.32 -13.51
CA PRO A 230 -15.89 12.50 -12.96
C PRO A 230 -16.17 13.99 -12.69
N ALA A 231 -17.36 14.47 -13.10
CA ALA A 231 -17.81 15.85 -12.92
C ALA A 231 -18.86 15.98 -11.81
N LYS A 232 -19.75 15.00 -11.68
CA LYS A 232 -20.75 14.92 -10.59
C LYS A 232 -21.27 13.50 -10.43
N LEU A 233 -21.90 13.22 -9.27
CA LEU A 233 -22.68 12.02 -9.01
C LEU A 233 -24.13 12.40 -8.72
N GLU A 234 -25.07 11.55 -9.10
CA GLU A 234 -26.49 11.68 -8.75
C GLU A 234 -27.07 10.32 -8.38
N GLU A 235 -27.88 10.27 -7.36
CA GLU A 235 -28.67 9.09 -7.01
C GLU A 235 -29.87 8.97 -7.95
N THR A 236 -30.11 7.77 -8.46
CA THR A 236 -31.22 7.44 -9.37
C THR A 236 -31.92 6.16 -8.90
N GLU A 237 -33.06 5.83 -9.49
CA GLU A 237 -33.75 4.56 -9.20
C GLU A 237 -32.91 3.31 -9.55
N GLN A 238 -31.89 3.45 -10.41
CA GLN A 238 -31.04 2.36 -10.88
C GLN A 238 -29.69 2.29 -10.12
N GLY A 239 -29.45 3.19 -9.18
CA GLY A 239 -28.20 3.31 -8.43
C GLY A 239 -27.58 4.70 -8.54
N ILE A 240 -26.27 4.79 -8.40
CA ILE A 240 -25.52 6.05 -8.46
C ILE A 240 -25.00 6.27 -9.88
N THR A 241 -25.45 7.34 -10.52
CA THR A 241 -25.02 7.75 -11.87
C THR A 241 -23.86 8.73 -11.79
N ILE A 242 -22.75 8.38 -12.42
CA ILE A 242 -21.56 9.21 -12.59
C ILE A 242 -21.66 9.94 -13.91
N TYR A 243 -21.51 11.25 -13.90
CA TYR A 243 -21.40 12.08 -15.11
C TYR A 243 -19.93 12.46 -15.28
N PHE A 244 -19.39 12.21 -16.46
CA PHE A 244 -18.01 12.53 -16.80
C PHE A 244 -17.92 13.85 -17.58
N GLU A 245 -16.73 14.51 -17.54
CA GLU A 245 -16.46 15.76 -18.25
C GLU A 245 -16.64 15.64 -19.78
N ASP A 246 -16.47 14.44 -20.34
CA ASP A 246 -16.66 14.16 -21.78
C ASP A 246 -18.13 13.99 -22.18
N GLY A 247 -19.07 14.18 -21.25
CA GLY A 247 -20.50 14.07 -21.44
C GLY A 247 -21.06 12.65 -21.35
N SER A 248 -20.22 11.64 -21.19
CA SER A 248 -20.67 10.26 -20.95
C SER A 248 -21.16 10.06 -19.52
N THR A 249 -21.93 8.99 -19.30
CA THR A 249 -22.44 8.60 -17.99
C THR A 249 -22.21 7.12 -17.74
N HIS A 250 -22.17 6.74 -16.46
CA HIS A 250 -22.16 5.35 -16.03
C HIS A 250 -22.97 5.22 -14.73
N THR A 251 -23.72 4.13 -14.58
CA THR A 251 -24.51 3.87 -13.38
C THR A 251 -24.07 2.57 -12.74
N ALA A 252 -23.87 2.58 -11.42
CA ALA A 252 -23.50 1.41 -10.63
C ALA A 252 -24.24 1.43 -9.28
N SER A 253 -24.37 0.26 -8.64
CA SER A 253 -24.97 0.14 -7.30
C SER A 253 -24.13 0.86 -6.24
N GLN A 254 -22.81 0.86 -6.43
CA GLN A 254 -21.85 1.54 -5.54
C GLN A 254 -20.78 2.27 -6.37
N VAL A 255 -20.30 3.38 -5.83
CA VAL A 255 -19.17 4.14 -6.37
C VAL A 255 -18.09 4.25 -5.31
N ILE A 256 -16.83 3.95 -5.65
CA ILE A 256 -15.69 3.99 -4.73
C ILE A 256 -14.63 4.99 -5.21
N TRP A 257 -14.34 5.95 -4.36
CA TRP A 257 -13.25 6.90 -4.56
C TRP A 257 -11.92 6.29 -4.14
N ALA A 258 -11.05 6.05 -5.09
CA ALA A 258 -9.65 5.63 -4.89
C ALA A 258 -8.68 6.65 -5.53
N THR A 259 -8.98 7.95 -5.35
CA THR A 259 -8.35 9.09 -6.02
C THR A 259 -7.13 9.66 -5.29
N GLY A 260 -6.63 8.94 -4.29
CA GLY A 260 -5.47 9.31 -3.47
C GLY A 260 -5.80 9.42 -1.99
N ARG A 261 -4.83 9.91 -1.23
CA ARG A 261 -4.93 10.04 0.24
C ARG A 261 -4.52 11.44 0.68
N ARG A 262 -4.99 11.85 1.85
CA ARG A 262 -4.67 13.13 2.49
C ARG A 262 -4.16 12.89 3.91
N PRO A 263 -3.17 13.66 4.39
CA PRO A 263 -2.62 13.48 5.73
C PRO A 263 -3.64 13.81 6.84
N ASN A 264 -3.61 13.05 7.92
CA ASN A 264 -4.44 13.28 9.11
C ASN A 264 -3.80 14.33 10.03
N VAL A 265 -3.97 15.61 9.68
CA VAL A 265 -3.42 16.74 10.44
C VAL A 265 -4.51 17.63 11.06
N GLN A 266 -5.76 17.47 10.65
CA GLN A 266 -6.87 18.28 11.13
C GLN A 266 -7.12 18.09 12.63
N GLY A 267 -7.29 19.20 13.37
CA GLY A 267 -7.58 19.20 14.79
C GLY A 267 -6.39 18.88 15.70
N LEU A 268 -5.20 18.61 15.14
CA LEU A 268 -3.98 18.42 15.94
C LEU A 268 -3.46 19.75 16.55
N GLN A 269 -3.90 20.91 16.06
CA GLN A 269 -3.43 22.23 16.50
C GLN A 269 -1.91 22.38 16.31
N LEU A 270 -1.37 21.93 15.16
CA LEU A 270 0.07 21.92 14.85
C LEU A 270 0.73 23.29 14.98
N GLU A 271 -0.02 24.35 14.70
CA GLU A 271 0.43 25.75 14.82
C GLU A 271 0.80 26.13 16.25
N LYS A 272 0.18 25.52 17.28
CA LYS A 272 0.54 25.74 18.69
C LYS A 272 1.88 25.14 19.05
N ALA A 273 2.28 24.09 18.34
CA ALA A 273 3.59 23.48 18.51
C ALA A 273 4.65 24.07 17.55
N GLY A 274 4.26 24.93 16.61
CA GLY A 274 5.15 25.48 15.60
C GLY A 274 5.51 24.52 14.46
N VAL A 275 4.78 23.42 14.30
CA VAL A 275 5.00 22.42 13.24
C VAL A 275 4.42 22.93 11.92
N THR A 276 5.18 22.83 10.84
CA THR A 276 4.80 23.31 9.51
C THR A 276 4.40 22.17 8.58
N LEU A 277 3.49 22.49 7.66
CA LEU A 277 3.07 21.61 6.56
C LEU A 277 3.70 22.09 5.24
N ASN A 278 3.94 21.15 4.32
CA ASN A 278 4.31 21.49 2.95
C ASN A 278 3.08 21.95 2.12
N GLU A 279 3.29 22.33 0.88
CA GLU A 279 2.25 22.83 -0.05
C GLU A 279 1.13 21.81 -0.33
N HIS A 280 1.38 20.52 -0.07
CA HIS A 280 0.41 19.43 -0.22
C HIS A 280 -0.29 19.05 1.09
N GLY A 281 0.02 19.74 2.19
CA GLY A 281 -0.59 19.55 3.52
C GLY A 281 0.05 18.45 4.36
N PHE A 282 1.17 17.86 3.94
CA PHE A 282 1.91 16.86 4.73
C PHE A 282 2.84 17.54 5.75
N VAL A 283 3.08 16.86 6.87
CA VAL A 283 4.04 17.33 7.88
C VAL A 283 5.45 17.28 7.28
N GLN A 284 6.11 18.43 7.28
CA GLN A 284 7.44 18.57 6.72
C GLN A 284 8.50 18.01 7.68
N VAL A 285 9.36 17.13 7.15
CA VAL A 285 10.46 16.51 7.90
C VAL A 285 11.76 16.47 7.10
N ASP A 286 12.87 16.33 7.82
CA ASP A 286 14.18 16.04 7.23
C ASP A 286 14.41 14.52 7.06
N GLU A 287 15.59 14.13 6.58
CA GLU A 287 15.99 12.72 6.39
C GLU A 287 16.08 11.90 7.70
N TYR A 288 16.05 12.57 8.85
CA TYR A 288 16.05 11.98 10.19
C TYR A 288 14.66 11.96 10.84
N GLN A 289 13.59 12.29 10.10
CA GLN A 289 12.22 12.47 10.55
C GLN A 289 12.03 13.62 11.55
N ASN A 290 12.97 14.55 11.66
CA ASN A 290 12.80 15.75 12.49
C ASN A 290 11.87 16.73 11.77
N THR A 291 10.94 17.33 12.51
CA THR A 291 10.25 18.54 12.06
C THR A 291 11.16 19.77 12.28
N VAL A 292 10.65 20.96 11.95
CA VAL A 292 11.36 22.22 12.26
C VAL A 292 11.41 22.52 13.75
N VAL A 293 10.70 21.78 14.58
CA VAL A 293 10.61 21.96 16.05
C VAL A 293 11.39 20.85 16.74
N ASP A 294 12.35 21.22 17.57
CA ASP A 294 13.13 20.26 18.36
C ASP A 294 12.23 19.42 19.26
N GLY A 295 12.51 18.11 19.33
CA GLY A 295 11.70 17.16 20.07
C GLY A 295 10.41 16.71 19.41
N ILE A 296 10.05 17.25 18.23
CA ILE A 296 8.88 16.81 17.45
C ILE A 296 9.33 16.14 16.15
N TYR A 297 8.82 14.96 15.91
CA TYR A 297 9.11 14.10 14.76
C TYR A 297 7.82 13.75 14.03
N ALA A 298 7.91 13.37 12.75
CA ALA A 298 6.79 12.77 12.04
C ALA A 298 7.26 11.64 11.14
N LEU A 299 6.42 10.62 10.95
CA LEU A 299 6.73 9.46 10.10
C LEU A 299 5.46 8.76 9.59
N GLY A 300 5.64 7.96 8.55
CA GLY A 300 4.55 7.29 7.84
C GLY A 300 3.77 8.23 6.93
N ASP A 301 2.53 7.85 6.56
CA ASP A 301 1.74 8.52 5.53
C ASP A 301 1.52 10.02 5.79
N VAL A 302 1.58 10.47 7.04
CA VAL A 302 1.42 11.88 7.40
C VAL A 302 2.53 12.77 6.84
N THR A 303 3.67 12.19 6.41
CA THR A 303 4.79 12.92 5.79
C THR A 303 4.75 12.93 4.27
N GLY A 304 3.95 12.05 3.65
CA GLY A 304 3.81 11.93 2.19
C GLY A 304 4.99 11.29 1.47
N GLU A 305 5.97 10.71 2.18
CA GLU A 305 7.14 10.07 1.57
C GLU A 305 6.75 8.77 0.84
N LYS A 306 6.75 7.63 1.50
CA LYS A 306 6.31 6.34 0.94
C LYS A 306 5.22 5.76 1.84
N GLU A 307 4.00 5.75 1.34
CA GLU A 307 2.80 5.30 2.07
C GLU A 307 2.74 3.76 2.15
N LEU A 308 3.74 3.16 2.81
CA LEU A 308 3.87 1.72 2.99
C LEU A 308 4.11 1.36 4.46
N THR A 309 3.36 0.40 4.96
CA THR A 309 3.45 -0.10 6.34
C THR A 309 4.88 -0.42 6.78
N PRO A 310 5.70 -1.22 6.03
CA PRO A 310 7.05 -1.54 6.46
C PRO A 310 7.99 -0.32 6.47
N VAL A 311 7.71 0.69 5.66
CA VAL A 311 8.46 1.96 5.65
C VAL A 311 8.21 2.73 6.94
N ALA A 312 6.95 2.91 7.33
CA ALA A 312 6.58 3.56 8.59
C ALA A 312 7.18 2.83 9.81
N ILE A 313 7.11 1.49 9.83
CA ILE A 313 7.73 0.65 10.87
C ILE A 313 9.24 0.87 10.94
N LYS A 314 9.92 0.83 9.79
CA LYS A 314 11.38 0.99 9.74
C LYS A 314 11.80 2.39 10.16
N ALA A 315 11.11 3.43 9.69
CA ALA A 315 11.35 4.82 10.09
C ALA A 315 11.21 5.00 11.60
N GLY A 316 10.13 4.48 12.19
CA GLY A 316 9.89 4.57 13.63
C GLY A 316 10.94 3.83 14.47
N ARG A 317 11.31 2.60 14.09
CA ARG A 317 12.38 1.86 14.76
C ARG A 317 13.71 2.58 14.65
N THR A 318 14.04 3.12 13.47
CA THR A 318 15.28 3.87 13.24
C THR A 318 15.33 5.14 14.08
N LEU A 319 14.22 5.87 14.20
CA LEU A 319 14.10 7.02 15.09
C LEU A 319 14.38 6.63 16.55
N SER A 320 13.78 5.54 17.04
CA SER A 320 14.00 5.06 18.41
C SER A 320 15.45 4.61 18.67
N GLU A 321 16.10 3.96 17.69
CA GLU A 321 17.53 3.63 17.74
C GLU A 321 18.39 4.87 17.91
N ARG A 322 18.03 5.97 17.23
CA ARG A 322 18.75 7.25 17.33
C ARG A 322 18.55 7.90 18.68
N LEU A 323 17.32 7.96 19.20
CA LEU A 323 16.99 8.68 20.42
C LEU A 323 17.40 7.93 21.69
N PHE A 324 17.32 6.59 21.70
CA PHE A 324 17.45 5.80 22.94
C PHE A 324 18.52 4.71 22.90
N ASN A 325 19.17 4.46 21.75
CA ASN A 325 20.21 3.43 21.63
C ASN A 325 21.56 3.97 21.10
N GLY A 326 21.82 5.26 21.24
CA GLY A 326 23.09 5.90 20.90
C GLY A 326 23.50 5.87 19.43
N LYS A 327 22.62 5.43 18.51
CA LYS A 327 22.89 5.40 17.07
C LYS A 327 22.59 6.77 16.44
N ILE A 328 23.32 7.81 16.84
CA ILE A 328 23.03 9.21 16.53
C ILE A 328 22.87 9.52 15.03
N ASN A 329 23.46 8.73 14.14
CA ASN A 329 23.39 8.88 12.69
C ASN A 329 22.35 7.95 12.04
N ALA A 330 21.53 7.23 12.82
CA ALA A 330 20.50 6.37 12.27
C ALA A 330 19.41 7.18 11.57
N LYS A 331 19.22 6.91 10.27
CA LYS A 331 18.18 7.50 9.45
C LYS A 331 17.53 6.46 8.54
N MET A 332 16.29 6.72 8.12
CA MET A 332 15.62 5.86 7.17
C MET A 332 16.23 6.04 5.78
N ASP A 333 16.55 4.93 5.14
CA ASP A 333 16.93 4.92 3.74
C ASP A 333 15.72 4.58 2.88
N TYR A 334 15.23 5.55 2.13
CA TYR A 334 14.08 5.44 1.23
C TYR A 334 14.42 4.95 -0.17
N SER A 335 15.68 4.58 -0.45
CA SER A 335 16.09 4.05 -1.75
C SER A 335 15.74 2.57 -1.90
N ASN A 336 15.41 2.16 -3.13
CA ASN A 336 15.19 0.75 -3.50
C ASN A 336 14.19 0.01 -2.58
N ILE A 337 13.07 0.67 -2.25
CA ILE A 337 12.02 0.05 -1.46
C ILE A 337 11.22 -0.89 -2.36
N PRO A 338 11.21 -2.22 -2.08
CA PRO A 338 10.39 -3.14 -2.85
C PRO A 338 8.90 -2.87 -2.60
N THR A 339 8.13 -2.96 -3.66
CA THR A 339 6.71 -2.70 -3.64
C THR A 339 5.97 -3.78 -4.41
N VAL A 340 4.81 -4.23 -3.89
CA VAL A 340 3.91 -5.14 -4.57
C VAL A 340 2.55 -4.47 -4.75
N VAL A 341 1.98 -4.59 -5.94
CA VAL A 341 0.57 -4.35 -6.19
C VAL A 341 -0.10 -5.71 -6.29
N PHE A 342 -1.04 -5.97 -5.38
CA PHE A 342 -1.80 -7.22 -5.32
C PHE A 342 -2.94 -7.22 -6.34
N SER A 343 -2.56 -6.99 -7.60
CA SER A 343 -3.43 -7.16 -8.78
C SER A 343 -3.58 -8.64 -9.14
N HIS A 344 -4.30 -8.91 -10.23
CA HIS A 344 -4.47 -10.24 -10.81
C HIS A 344 -3.98 -10.21 -12.27
N PRO A 345 -2.73 -10.68 -12.52
CA PRO A 345 -1.71 -11.19 -11.59
C PRO A 345 -0.98 -10.07 -10.81
N ALA A 346 -0.26 -10.47 -9.76
CA ALA A 346 0.48 -9.53 -8.93
C ALA A 346 1.65 -8.86 -9.66
N ILE A 347 1.90 -7.60 -9.34
CA ILE A 347 3.08 -6.84 -9.80
C ILE A 347 4.04 -6.68 -8.64
N GLY A 348 5.32 -6.93 -8.87
CA GLY A 348 6.42 -6.61 -7.96
C GLY A 348 7.44 -5.69 -8.61
N THR A 349 7.94 -4.71 -7.86
CA THR A 349 8.92 -3.75 -8.35
C THR A 349 9.91 -3.35 -7.27
N VAL A 350 11.13 -3.07 -7.67
CA VAL A 350 12.16 -2.47 -6.83
C VAL A 350 13.11 -1.62 -7.68
N GLY A 351 13.50 -0.45 -7.19
CA GLY A 351 14.38 0.47 -7.88
C GLY A 351 13.65 1.34 -8.93
N LEU A 352 14.37 1.76 -9.95
CA LEU A 352 13.94 2.72 -10.96
C LEU A 352 13.22 2.02 -12.11
N THR A 353 12.16 2.64 -12.63
CA THR A 353 11.63 2.29 -13.95
C THR A 353 12.67 2.61 -15.05
N GLU A 354 12.51 2.07 -16.24
CA GLU A 354 13.39 2.40 -17.37
C GLU A 354 13.41 3.91 -17.64
N GLU A 355 12.24 4.57 -17.62
CA GLU A 355 12.12 6.01 -17.85
C GLU A 355 12.87 6.83 -16.80
N GLU A 356 12.74 6.44 -15.51
CA GLU A 356 13.46 7.08 -14.40
C GLU A 356 14.96 6.86 -14.49
N ALA A 357 15.40 5.65 -14.87
CA ALA A 357 16.81 5.31 -15.03
C ALA A 357 17.43 6.10 -16.20
N ILE A 358 16.74 6.21 -17.34
CA ILE A 358 17.17 7.03 -18.47
C ILE A 358 17.31 8.50 -18.05
N LYS A 359 16.35 9.02 -17.32
CA LYS A 359 16.39 10.41 -16.82
C LYS A 359 17.56 10.65 -15.87
N GLN A 360 17.91 9.65 -15.05
CA GLN A 360 18.96 9.78 -14.05
C GLN A 360 20.38 9.55 -14.61
N TYR A 361 20.55 8.60 -15.54
CA TYR A 361 21.85 8.14 -15.99
C TYR A 361 22.16 8.46 -17.46
N GLY A 362 21.17 8.88 -18.25
CA GLY A 362 21.27 9.03 -19.72
C GLY A 362 20.99 7.71 -20.46
N GLN A 363 20.35 7.81 -21.61
CA GLN A 363 19.92 6.65 -22.43
C GLN A 363 21.10 5.73 -22.80
N GLU A 364 22.27 6.32 -23.09
CA GLU A 364 23.49 5.62 -23.51
C GLU A 364 24.10 4.76 -22.39
N ASN A 365 23.77 5.03 -21.14
CA ASN A 365 24.27 4.32 -19.96
C ASN A 365 23.29 3.27 -19.43
N ILE A 366 22.14 3.11 -20.08
CA ILE A 366 21.09 2.17 -19.66
C ILE A 366 21.05 0.99 -20.62
N LYS A 367 20.95 -0.22 -20.04
CA LYS A 367 20.64 -1.44 -20.76
C LYS A 367 19.48 -2.16 -20.10
N VAL A 368 18.56 -2.66 -20.89
CA VAL A 368 17.32 -3.29 -20.42
C VAL A 368 17.28 -4.74 -20.89
N TYR A 369 16.91 -5.62 -20.00
CA TYR A 369 16.68 -7.03 -20.26
C TYR A 369 15.22 -7.37 -19.95
N THR A 370 14.59 -8.14 -20.81
CA THR A 370 13.17 -8.52 -20.66
C THR A 370 12.97 -10.00 -20.88
N SER A 371 12.04 -10.58 -20.17
CA SER A 371 11.51 -11.92 -20.43
C SER A 371 9.98 -11.86 -20.49
N LYS A 372 9.42 -12.65 -21.40
CA LYS A 372 7.99 -12.78 -21.62
C LYS A 372 7.64 -14.26 -21.82
N PHE A 373 6.79 -14.79 -20.97
CA PHE A 373 6.44 -16.22 -20.98
C PHE A 373 5.05 -16.46 -20.38
N ALA A 374 4.52 -17.65 -20.51
CA ALA A 374 3.36 -18.10 -19.75
C ALA A 374 3.84 -18.90 -18.52
N SER A 375 3.37 -18.53 -17.33
CA SER A 375 3.63 -19.31 -16.13
C SER A 375 3.21 -20.78 -16.33
N MET A 376 4.05 -21.74 -15.89
CA MET A 376 3.69 -23.16 -15.96
C MET A 376 2.36 -23.48 -15.28
N TYR A 377 2.01 -22.71 -14.24
CA TYR A 377 0.74 -22.82 -13.54
C TYR A 377 -0.47 -22.64 -14.47
N SER A 378 -0.37 -21.77 -15.46
CA SER A 378 -1.43 -21.48 -16.44
C SER A 378 -1.16 -22.05 -17.84
N ALA A 379 0.05 -22.50 -18.13
CA ALA A 379 0.48 -22.86 -19.49
C ALA A 379 -0.29 -24.05 -20.09
N VAL A 380 -0.82 -24.95 -19.24
CA VAL A 380 -1.62 -26.14 -19.66
C VAL A 380 -3.12 -25.85 -19.70
N THR A 381 -3.53 -24.62 -19.37
CA THR A 381 -4.94 -24.24 -19.28
C THR A 381 -5.36 -23.44 -20.52
N SER A 382 -6.67 -23.34 -20.73
CA SER A 382 -7.27 -22.50 -21.77
C SER A 382 -6.99 -21.00 -21.57
N HIS A 383 -6.68 -20.59 -20.34
CA HIS A 383 -6.31 -19.22 -19.98
C HIS A 383 -4.81 -19.15 -19.63
N ARG A 384 -3.99 -18.86 -20.63
CA ARG A 384 -2.53 -18.71 -20.45
C ARG A 384 -2.21 -17.32 -19.97
N GLN A 385 -2.02 -17.15 -18.66
CA GLN A 385 -1.63 -15.88 -18.06
C GLN A 385 -0.19 -15.51 -18.46
N GLU A 386 -0.04 -14.37 -19.13
CA GLU A 386 1.24 -13.82 -19.51
C GLU A 386 2.00 -13.30 -18.30
N ALA A 387 3.26 -13.67 -18.17
CA ALA A 387 4.21 -13.08 -17.25
C ALA A 387 5.24 -12.26 -18.00
N ARG A 388 5.58 -11.09 -17.47
CA ARG A 388 6.64 -10.22 -17.98
C ARG A 388 7.58 -9.83 -16.87
N PHE A 389 8.86 -9.98 -17.13
CA PHE A 389 9.93 -9.58 -16.22
C PHE A 389 10.91 -8.65 -16.91
N LYS A 390 11.48 -7.72 -16.15
CA LYS A 390 12.37 -6.69 -16.67
C LYS A 390 13.46 -6.36 -15.67
N LEU A 391 14.72 -6.30 -16.15
CA LEU A 391 15.85 -5.73 -15.44
C LEU A 391 16.27 -4.44 -16.14
N VAL A 392 16.54 -3.41 -15.36
CA VAL A 392 17.12 -2.15 -15.80
C VAL A 392 18.49 -2.03 -15.17
N THR A 393 19.53 -1.92 -16.01
CA THR A 393 20.92 -1.80 -15.55
C THR A 393 21.53 -0.48 -15.97
N ALA A 394 22.50 0.02 -15.21
CA ALA A 394 23.16 1.29 -15.46
C ALA A 394 24.68 1.19 -15.36
N GLY A 395 25.36 1.94 -16.24
CA GLY A 395 26.82 2.07 -16.28
C GLY A 395 27.56 0.88 -16.92
N ALA A 396 28.88 0.98 -16.99
CA ALA A 396 29.74 -0.02 -17.64
C ALA A 396 29.69 -1.39 -16.93
N ASP A 397 29.51 -1.40 -15.61
CA ASP A 397 29.42 -2.62 -14.80
C ASP A 397 28.02 -3.22 -14.80
N GLU A 398 27.07 -2.61 -15.51
CA GLU A 398 25.68 -3.03 -15.58
C GLU A 398 25.06 -3.25 -14.18
N LYS A 399 25.22 -2.28 -13.26
CA LYS A 399 24.60 -2.32 -11.95
C LYS A 399 23.08 -2.39 -12.11
N VAL A 400 22.43 -3.35 -11.47
CA VAL A 400 20.96 -3.46 -11.50
C VAL A 400 20.37 -2.32 -10.67
N VAL A 401 19.68 -1.40 -11.35
CA VAL A 401 19.05 -0.21 -10.75
C VAL A 401 17.52 -0.30 -10.71
N GLY A 402 16.94 -1.25 -11.46
CA GLY A 402 15.51 -1.54 -11.46
C GLY A 402 15.23 -3.00 -11.77
N LEU A 403 14.21 -3.55 -11.12
CA LEU A 403 13.71 -4.89 -11.34
C LEU A 403 12.20 -4.88 -11.19
N HIS A 404 11.51 -5.34 -12.22
CA HIS A 404 10.06 -5.28 -12.32
C HIS A 404 9.52 -6.62 -12.84
N GLY A 405 8.39 -7.05 -12.31
CA GLY A 405 7.73 -8.26 -12.78
C GLY A 405 6.23 -8.23 -12.58
N ILE A 406 5.51 -8.92 -13.45
CA ILE A 406 4.10 -9.25 -13.32
C ILE A 406 3.93 -10.74 -13.61
N GLY A 407 3.18 -11.44 -12.76
CA GLY A 407 2.93 -12.86 -12.94
C GLY A 407 2.78 -13.61 -11.61
N TYR A 408 2.53 -14.90 -11.73
CA TYR A 408 2.35 -15.79 -10.57
C TYR A 408 3.62 -15.84 -9.70
N GLY A 409 3.46 -15.60 -8.39
CA GLY A 409 4.53 -15.66 -7.40
C GLY A 409 5.46 -14.45 -7.34
N VAL A 410 5.25 -13.42 -8.19
CA VAL A 410 6.08 -12.21 -8.20
C VAL A 410 6.04 -11.49 -6.84
N ASP A 411 4.90 -11.50 -6.17
CA ASP A 411 4.68 -10.91 -4.85
C ASP A 411 5.61 -11.48 -3.76
N GLU A 412 5.96 -12.77 -3.86
CA GLU A 412 6.85 -13.43 -2.90
C GLU A 412 8.33 -13.35 -3.31
N MET A 413 8.65 -13.45 -4.61
CA MET A 413 10.05 -13.50 -5.05
C MET A 413 10.76 -12.13 -5.00
N ILE A 414 10.03 -11.01 -5.18
CA ILE A 414 10.61 -9.66 -5.29
C ILE A 414 11.43 -9.27 -4.06
N GLN A 415 11.05 -9.75 -2.86
CA GLN A 415 11.77 -9.46 -1.61
C GLN A 415 13.21 -9.95 -1.64
N GLY A 416 13.46 -11.14 -2.19
CA GLY A 416 14.82 -11.70 -2.30
C GLY A 416 15.70 -10.88 -3.26
N PHE A 417 15.16 -10.52 -4.41
CA PHE A 417 15.89 -9.69 -5.40
C PHE A 417 16.15 -8.27 -4.88
N ALA A 418 15.25 -7.71 -4.08
CA ALA A 418 15.47 -6.41 -3.45
C ALA A 418 16.71 -6.40 -2.54
N VAL A 419 17.01 -7.51 -1.87
CA VAL A 419 18.23 -7.66 -1.05
C VAL A 419 19.47 -7.57 -1.95
N ALA A 420 19.49 -8.28 -3.07
CA ALA A 420 20.61 -8.23 -4.03
C ALA A 420 20.83 -6.82 -4.60
N ILE A 421 19.75 -6.14 -5.00
CA ILE A 421 19.81 -4.75 -5.49
C ILE A 421 20.34 -3.80 -4.41
N LYS A 422 19.90 -3.97 -3.18
CA LYS A 422 20.37 -3.16 -2.04
C LYS A 422 21.88 -3.36 -1.77
N MET A 423 22.39 -4.55 -2.05
CA MET A 423 23.83 -4.87 -1.97
C MET A 423 24.62 -4.34 -3.18
N GLY A 424 23.94 -3.83 -4.19
CA GLY A 424 24.58 -3.27 -5.38
C GLY A 424 24.91 -4.31 -6.45
N ALA A 425 24.16 -5.40 -6.53
CA ALA A 425 24.35 -6.47 -7.51
C ALA A 425 24.34 -5.94 -8.95
N THR A 426 25.18 -6.56 -9.78
CA THR A 426 25.33 -6.31 -11.21
C THR A 426 24.63 -7.38 -12.03
N LYS A 427 24.47 -7.15 -13.35
CA LYS A 427 23.97 -8.18 -14.26
C LYS A 427 24.85 -9.44 -14.24
N ALA A 428 26.15 -9.27 -14.10
CA ALA A 428 27.09 -10.39 -14.00
C ALA A 428 26.83 -11.26 -12.74
N ASP A 429 26.45 -10.65 -11.61
CA ASP A 429 26.07 -11.41 -10.40
C ASP A 429 24.81 -12.24 -10.62
N PHE A 430 23.81 -11.68 -11.34
CA PHE A 430 22.60 -12.39 -11.74
C PHE A 430 22.96 -13.57 -12.67
N ASP A 431 23.77 -13.35 -13.69
CA ASP A 431 24.19 -14.36 -14.66
C ASP A 431 25.03 -15.48 -14.04
N ALA A 432 25.79 -15.19 -13.01
CA ALA A 432 26.59 -16.18 -12.27
C ALA A 432 25.77 -17.02 -11.31
N THR A 433 24.53 -16.61 -11.01
CA THR A 433 23.65 -17.32 -10.09
C THR A 433 22.97 -18.49 -10.81
N VAL A 434 23.12 -19.70 -10.28
CA VAL A 434 22.46 -20.89 -10.84
C VAL A 434 20.95 -20.78 -10.63
N ALA A 435 20.20 -20.93 -11.71
CA ALA A 435 18.73 -20.84 -11.70
C ALA A 435 18.08 -22.03 -10.94
N ILE A 436 16.95 -21.79 -10.32
CA ILE A 436 16.08 -22.83 -9.79
C ILE A 436 15.07 -23.20 -10.87
N HIS A 437 15.21 -24.37 -11.47
CA HIS A 437 14.33 -24.83 -12.54
C HIS A 437 13.37 -25.94 -12.05
N PRO A 438 12.07 -25.91 -12.41
CA PRO A 438 11.37 -24.85 -13.16
C PRO A 438 10.67 -23.85 -12.22
N THR A 439 11.04 -22.59 -12.29
CA THR A 439 10.39 -21.50 -11.53
C THR A 439 10.28 -20.21 -12.36
N GLY A 440 9.31 -19.33 -12.03
CA GLY A 440 9.28 -18.02 -12.65
C GLY A 440 10.48 -17.13 -12.29
N SER A 441 11.05 -17.32 -11.09
CA SER A 441 12.20 -16.50 -10.63
C SER A 441 13.48 -16.73 -11.43
N GLU A 442 13.63 -17.90 -12.08
CA GLU A 442 14.80 -18.18 -12.92
C GLU A 442 14.94 -17.19 -14.09
N GLU A 443 13.85 -16.64 -14.57
CA GLU A 443 13.85 -15.67 -15.65
C GLU A 443 14.71 -14.44 -15.34
N PHE A 444 14.76 -13.99 -14.08
CA PHE A 444 15.60 -12.86 -13.68
C PHE A 444 17.12 -13.16 -13.78
N VAL A 445 17.51 -14.41 -13.66
CA VAL A 445 18.94 -14.80 -13.72
C VAL A 445 19.34 -15.43 -15.07
N THR A 446 18.39 -15.64 -15.98
CA THR A 446 18.63 -16.23 -17.30
C THR A 446 18.44 -15.25 -18.46
N MET A 447 17.96 -14.03 -18.24
CA MET A 447 17.80 -12.98 -19.26
C MET A 447 19.11 -12.69 -20.00
N ARG A 448 19.02 -12.51 -21.33
CA ARG A 448 20.17 -12.22 -22.21
C ARG A 448 19.89 -10.99 -23.06
#